data_d27d11cafe96663d9a7c27476ca4a744
#
_entry.id   d27d11cafe96663d9a7c27476ca4a744
#
_cell.length_a   1.000
_cell.length_b   1.000
_cell.length_c   1.000
_cell.angle_alpha   90.00
_cell.angle_beta   90.00
_cell.angle_gamma   90.00
#
_symmetry.space_group_name_H-M   'P 1'
#
loop_
_entity.id
_entity.type
_entity.pdbx_description
1 polymer ?
#
loop_
_entity_poly.entity_id
_entity_poly.type
_entity_poly.pdbx_seq_one_letter_code
_entity_poly.pdbx_strand_id
1 'polypeptide(L)'
;MGSEMCIRDRPKIIELAVKYQIPLLMTDQATSSFTAEVIRWLKVQLAPCIVIHGVLVDVYGVGVLITGESGIGKSEAALELIKRGHRLVTDDAVEIRKVSDETLVGSAPGVTKYFIELRGIGIIDVKTLFGVESVKETQEIDMVIKLEDWNKDREYDRLGLEEEYIEYLGNKVVCHTLPVRPGRNLAVIVESAAVNHRQKMMGYNAAKELYRRVQENLMRGGEDDDE
;
A
#
# COMPACT_ATOMS: atom_id res chain seq x y z
N MET A 1 26.62 27.66 -25.28
CA MET A 1 27.45 27.41 -24.10
C MET A 1 27.03 28.40 -23.02
N GLY A 2 26.05 28.04 -22.19
CA GLY A 2 25.65 28.85 -21.04
C GLY A 2 26.68 28.65 -19.94
N SER A 3 27.35 29.71 -19.52
CA SER A 3 28.22 29.69 -18.36
C SER A 3 27.35 29.42 -17.13
N GLU A 4 27.40 28.23 -16.59
CA GLU A 4 26.90 27.96 -15.26
C GLU A 4 27.68 28.88 -14.31
N MET A 5 26.98 29.86 -13.76
CA MET A 5 27.54 30.85 -12.84
C MET A 5 27.80 30.18 -11.52
N CYS A 6 28.98 29.59 -11.39
CA CYS A 6 29.37 28.83 -10.23
C CYS A 6 29.43 29.76 -9.02
N ILE A 7 28.69 29.44 -7.94
CA ILE A 7 28.78 30.14 -6.64
C ILE A 7 30.21 30.15 -6.11
N ARG A 8 31.04 29.20 -6.56
CA ARG A 8 32.47 29.09 -6.29
C ARG A 8 33.26 30.35 -6.64
N ASP A 9 32.78 31.12 -7.62
CA ASP A 9 33.44 32.37 -8.09
C ASP A 9 33.00 33.61 -7.30
N ARG A 10 32.24 33.45 -6.22
CA ARG A 10 31.78 34.55 -5.37
C ARG A 10 32.28 34.39 -3.92
N PRO A 11 33.54 34.83 -3.65
CA PRO A 11 34.15 34.73 -2.30
C PRO A 11 33.30 35.35 -1.21
N LYS A 12 32.57 36.42 -1.55
CA LYS A 12 31.65 37.11 -0.63
C LYS A 12 30.51 36.22 -0.08
N ILE A 13 30.07 35.22 -0.83
CA ILE A 13 29.05 34.27 -0.36
C ILE A 13 29.64 33.33 0.69
N ILE A 14 30.87 32.88 0.48
CA ILE A 14 31.60 32.03 1.42
C ILE A 14 31.86 32.79 2.72
N GLU A 15 32.33 34.04 2.63
CA GLU A 15 32.56 34.91 3.79
C GLU A 15 31.27 35.13 4.62
N LEU A 16 30.16 35.40 3.94
CA LEU A 16 28.87 35.57 4.62
C LEU A 16 28.36 34.28 5.25
N ALA A 17 28.50 33.15 4.58
CA ALA A 17 28.12 31.84 5.12
C ALA A 17 28.90 31.52 6.41
N VAL A 18 30.21 31.76 6.40
CA VAL A 18 31.07 31.59 7.60
C VAL A 18 30.66 32.56 8.71
N LYS A 19 30.48 33.86 8.38
CA LYS A 19 30.07 34.90 9.35
C LYS A 19 28.76 34.60 10.06
N TYR A 20 27.78 34.07 9.33
CA TYR A 20 26.45 33.79 9.87
C TYR A 20 26.22 32.31 10.23
N GLN A 21 27.29 31.48 10.19
CA GLN A 21 27.22 30.03 10.48
C GLN A 21 26.17 29.29 9.66
N ILE A 22 26.00 29.68 8.39
CA ILE A 22 25.08 29.03 7.46
C ILE A 22 25.83 27.91 6.73
N PRO A 23 25.36 26.64 6.79
CA PRO A 23 25.98 25.54 6.03
C PRO A 23 25.95 25.84 4.53
N LEU A 24 27.11 25.82 3.89
CA LEU A 24 27.25 25.95 2.45
C LEU A 24 27.72 24.61 1.89
N LEU A 25 26.84 23.94 1.13
CA LEU A 25 27.12 22.65 0.52
C LEU A 25 27.44 22.85 -0.96
N MET A 26 28.29 22.00 -1.50
CA MET A 26 28.69 22.01 -2.90
C MET A 26 28.46 20.64 -3.53
N THR A 27 28.06 20.63 -4.76
CA THR A 27 27.90 19.42 -5.60
C THR A 27 28.56 19.63 -6.94
N ASP A 28 29.03 18.56 -7.55
CA ASP A 28 29.60 18.51 -8.93
C ASP A 28 28.54 18.17 -9.97
N GLN A 29 27.31 17.90 -9.53
CA GLN A 29 26.20 17.62 -10.45
C GLN A 29 25.80 18.89 -11.22
N ALA A 30 25.29 18.70 -12.43
CA ALA A 30 24.64 19.77 -13.19
C ALA A 30 23.43 20.32 -12.40
N THR A 31 23.27 21.64 -12.41
CA THR A 31 22.21 22.34 -11.65
C THR A 31 20.82 21.75 -11.91
N SER A 32 20.51 21.41 -13.17
CA SER A 32 19.23 20.81 -13.55
C SER A 32 19.01 19.45 -12.89
N SER A 33 20.03 18.59 -12.89
CA SER A 33 19.96 17.26 -12.26
C SER A 33 19.80 17.36 -10.75
N PHE A 34 20.63 18.18 -10.11
CA PHE A 34 20.55 18.42 -8.67
C PHE A 34 19.18 18.99 -8.26
N THR A 35 18.67 20.00 -9.00
CA THR A 35 17.35 20.58 -8.72
C THR A 35 16.26 19.54 -8.84
N ALA A 36 16.27 18.70 -9.87
CA ALA A 36 15.29 17.63 -10.03
C ALA A 36 15.32 16.62 -8.87
N GLU A 37 16.51 16.25 -8.41
CA GLU A 37 16.67 15.36 -7.23
C GLU A 37 16.16 15.99 -5.96
N VAL A 38 16.51 17.26 -5.70
CA VAL A 38 16.04 17.99 -4.50
C VAL A 38 14.51 18.13 -4.52
N ILE A 39 13.92 18.49 -5.67
CA ILE A 39 12.47 18.61 -5.80
C ILE A 39 11.81 17.24 -5.52
N ARG A 40 12.33 16.16 -6.09
CA ARG A 40 11.80 14.81 -5.87
C ARG A 40 11.89 14.43 -4.39
N TRP A 41 13.03 14.67 -3.75
CA TRP A 41 13.23 14.37 -2.33
C TRP A 41 12.29 15.20 -1.44
N LEU A 42 12.19 16.52 -1.70
CA LEU A 42 11.31 17.40 -0.95
C LEU A 42 9.83 17.02 -1.09
N LYS A 43 9.39 16.63 -2.29
CA LYS A 43 8.02 16.16 -2.51
C LYS A 43 7.68 14.98 -1.61
N VAL A 44 8.60 14.04 -1.39
CA VAL A 44 8.39 12.90 -0.50
C VAL A 44 8.44 13.34 0.97
N GLN A 45 9.41 14.17 1.36
CA GLN A 45 9.59 14.60 2.76
C GLN A 45 8.48 15.52 3.25
N LEU A 46 8.00 16.40 2.38
CA LEU A 46 6.93 17.36 2.68
C LEU A 46 5.53 16.87 2.29
N ALA A 47 5.43 15.64 1.78
CA ALA A 47 4.15 15.04 1.41
C ALA A 47 3.20 15.01 2.62
N PRO A 48 1.92 15.33 2.45
CA PRO A 48 0.92 15.11 3.47
C PRO A 48 1.02 13.68 3.99
N CYS A 49 1.05 13.53 5.31
CA CYS A 49 1.22 12.25 5.97
C CYS A 49 0.17 12.06 7.05
N ILE A 50 -0.41 10.88 7.11
CA ILE A 50 -1.27 10.43 8.22
C ILE A 50 -0.72 9.11 8.74
N VAL A 51 -1.05 8.80 9.99
CA VAL A 51 -0.78 7.49 10.60
C VAL A 51 -2.11 6.83 10.90
N ILE A 52 -2.26 5.59 10.46
CA ILE A 52 -3.45 4.79 10.73
C ILE A 52 -3.09 3.49 11.41
N HIS A 53 -4.02 2.93 12.17
CA HIS A 53 -3.89 1.59 12.74
C HIS A 53 -4.20 0.53 11.69
N GLY A 54 -3.25 -0.34 11.40
CA GLY A 54 -3.38 -1.38 10.38
C GLY A 54 -2.07 -2.11 10.12
N VAL A 55 -2.11 -3.01 9.15
CA VAL A 55 -0.95 -3.78 8.68
C VAL A 55 -0.80 -3.56 7.19
N LEU A 56 0.41 -3.28 6.73
CA LEU A 56 0.70 -3.16 5.30
C LEU A 56 1.62 -4.29 4.87
N VAL A 57 1.19 -5.04 3.87
CA VAL A 57 1.93 -6.16 3.25
C VAL A 57 2.02 -5.98 1.74
N ASP A 58 3.15 -6.39 1.20
CA ASP A 58 3.35 -6.52 -0.25
C ASP A 58 3.01 -7.97 -0.64
N VAL A 59 1.91 -8.15 -1.38
CA VAL A 59 1.41 -9.45 -1.84
C VAL A 59 1.56 -9.54 -3.35
N TYR A 60 2.57 -10.24 -3.82
CA TYR A 60 2.94 -10.35 -5.26
C TYR A 60 3.14 -8.99 -5.96
N GLY A 61 3.64 -7.99 -5.24
CA GLY A 61 3.82 -6.63 -5.75
C GLY A 61 2.63 -5.70 -5.55
N VAL A 62 1.49 -6.21 -5.08
CA VAL A 62 0.31 -5.43 -4.71
C VAL A 62 0.40 -5.02 -3.25
N GLY A 63 0.32 -3.74 -2.95
CA GLY A 63 0.29 -3.23 -1.59
C GLY A 63 -1.10 -3.35 -0.97
N VAL A 64 -1.23 -4.26 -0.02
CA VAL A 64 -2.48 -4.53 0.67
C VAL A 64 -2.44 -3.96 2.08
N LEU A 65 -3.29 -2.97 2.32
CA LEU A 65 -3.48 -2.38 3.64
C LEU A 65 -4.63 -3.10 4.36
N ILE A 66 -4.30 -3.84 5.41
CA ILE A 66 -5.26 -4.58 6.23
C ILE A 66 -5.65 -3.72 7.43
N THR A 67 -6.93 -3.38 7.54
CA THR A 67 -7.50 -2.59 8.63
C THR A 67 -8.58 -3.38 9.37
N GLY A 68 -9.03 -2.88 10.51
CA GLY A 68 -10.07 -3.51 11.33
C GLY A 68 -9.78 -3.34 12.82
N GLU A 69 -10.71 -3.78 13.66
CA GLU A 69 -10.58 -3.64 15.11
C GLU A 69 -9.35 -4.36 15.66
N SER A 70 -8.91 -3.92 16.85
CA SER A 70 -7.79 -4.54 17.53
C SER A 70 -8.16 -5.97 17.94
N GLY A 71 -7.29 -6.94 17.61
CA GLY A 71 -7.50 -8.36 17.92
C GLY A 71 -8.31 -9.15 16.91
N ILE A 72 -8.69 -8.55 15.78
CA ILE A 72 -9.46 -9.24 14.73
C ILE A 72 -8.61 -10.23 13.89
N GLY A 73 -7.28 -10.25 14.08
CA GLY A 73 -6.40 -11.18 13.37
C GLY A 73 -5.56 -10.56 12.26
N LYS A 74 -5.34 -9.22 12.27
CA LYS A 74 -4.51 -8.53 11.26
C LYS A 74 -3.07 -9.02 11.24
N SER A 75 -2.41 -9.02 12.41
CA SER A 75 -1.00 -9.43 12.55
C SER A 75 -0.80 -10.91 12.29
N GLU A 76 -1.76 -11.75 12.70
CA GLU A 76 -1.75 -13.19 12.41
C GLU A 76 -1.88 -13.46 10.90
N ALA A 77 -2.76 -12.73 10.21
CA ALA A 77 -2.89 -12.81 8.75
C ALA A 77 -1.60 -12.36 8.04
N ALA A 78 -0.97 -11.28 8.51
CA ALA A 78 0.31 -10.82 7.98
C ALA A 78 1.43 -11.85 8.18
N LEU A 79 1.53 -12.47 9.35
CA LEU A 79 2.52 -13.51 9.63
C LEU A 79 2.33 -14.73 8.72
N GLU A 80 1.08 -15.15 8.49
CA GLU A 80 0.79 -16.24 7.56
C GLU A 80 1.18 -15.87 6.12
N LEU A 81 0.94 -14.61 5.69
CA LEU A 81 1.37 -14.09 4.39
C LEU A 81 2.90 -14.10 4.26
N ILE A 82 3.63 -13.70 5.30
CA ILE A 82 5.09 -13.74 5.33
C ILE A 82 5.61 -15.17 5.15
N LYS A 83 5.02 -16.14 5.85
CA LYS A 83 5.36 -17.57 5.71
C LYS A 83 5.09 -18.12 4.30
N ARG A 84 4.21 -17.48 3.55
CA ARG A 84 3.89 -17.79 2.15
C ARG A 84 4.81 -17.08 1.15
N GLY A 85 5.79 -16.30 1.63
CA GLY A 85 6.78 -15.59 0.81
C GLY A 85 6.41 -14.16 0.44
N HIS A 86 5.41 -13.56 1.11
CA HIS A 86 5.09 -12.15 0.98
C HIS A 86 5.93 -11.30 1.92
N ARG A 87 5.89 -9.97 1.76
CA ARG A 87 6.77 -9.07 2.49
C ARG A 87 5.98 -8.15 3.42
N LEU A 88 6.42 -8.09 4.67
CA LEU A 88 5.91 -7.11 5.64
C LEU A 88 6.49 -5.73 5.33
N VAL A 89 5.63 -4.71 5.34
CA VAL A 89 6.06 -3.31 5.37
C VAL A 89 5.98 -2.78 6.79
N THR A 90 4.83 -2.93 7.43
CA THR A 90 4.62 -2.52 8.82
C THR A 90 3.46 -3.26 9.46
N ASP A 91 3.51 -3.39 10.79
CA ASP A 91 2.40 -3.85 11.64
C ASP A 91 2.02 -2.75 12.64
N ASP A 92 0.78 -2.74 13.07
CA ASP A 92 0.15 -1.84 14.04
C ASP A 92 -0.01 -0.40 13.57
N ALA A 93 1.04 0.27 13.12
CA ALA A 93 1.01 1.66 12.66
C ALA A 93 1.54 1.79 11.23
N VAL A 94 0.73 2.37 10.35
CA VAL A 94 1.07 2.62 8.94
C VAL A 94 1.15 4.12 8.71
N GLU A 95 2.35 4.62 8.42
CA GLU A 95 2.52 5.98 7.91
C GLU A 95 2.17 6.01 6.43
N ILE A 96 1.11 6.74 6.08
CA ILE A 96 0.65 6.91 4.70
C ILE A 96 1.03 8.30 4.22
N ARG A 97 1.79 8.39 3.13
CA ARG A 97 2.20 9.64 2.48
C ARG A 97 1.60 9.74 1.08
N LYS A 98 1.02 10.90 0.78
CA LYS A 98 0.56 11.23 -0.57
C LYS A 98 1.74 11.75 -1.40
N VAL A 99 2.32 10.90 -2.22
CA VAL A 99 3.49 11.25 -3.07
C VAL A 99 3.11 11.82 -4.43
N SER A 100 1.87 11.57 -4.87
CA SER A 100 1.26 12.18 -6.06
C SER A 100 -0.26 12.27 -5.92
N ASP A 101 -0.94 12.84 -6.92
CA ASP A 101 -2.40 12.96 -6.90
C ASP A 101 -3.12 11.60 -6.95
N GLU A 102 -2.43 10.54 -7.36
CA GLU A 102 -3.00 9.20 -7.48
C GLU A 102 -2.28 8.16 -6.61
N THR A 103 -1.12 8.51 -6.01
CA THR A 103 -0.26 7.53 -5.35
C THR A 103 -0.13 7.79 -3.85
N LEU A 104 -0.50 6.78 -3.08
CA LEU A 104 -0.26 6.69 -1.65
C LEU A 104 0.84 5.66 -1.38
N VAL A 105 1.82 6.04 -0.57
CA VAL A 105 2.91 5.14 -0.16
C VAL A 105 2.84 4.94 1.34
N GLY A 106 2.83 3.69 1.75
CA GLY A 106 2.88 3.30 3.15
C GLY A 106 4.27 2.89 3.59
N SER A 107 4.60 3.19 4.85
CA SER A 107 5.86 2.82 5.50
C SER A 107 5.65 2.58 7.00
N ALA A 108 6.64 1.95 7.63
CA ALA A 108 6.67 1.82 9.08
C ALA A 108 7.18 3.10 9.73
N PRO A 109 6.64 3.52 10.89
CA PRO A 109 7.35 4.41 11.79
C PRO A 109 8.71 3.83 12.15
N GLY A 110 9.74 4.69 12.23
CA GLY A 110 11.13 4.22 12.40
C GLY A 110 11.35 3.28 13.59
N VAL A 111 10.58 3.44 14.66
CA VAL A 111 10.70 2.66 15.91
C VAL A 111 10.12 1.25 15.78
N THR A 112 9.05 1.07 14.98
CA THR A 112 8.31 -0.21 14.85
C THR A 112 8.71 -1.01 13.61
N LYS A 113 9.72 -0.54 12.87
CA LYS A 113 10.15 -1.14 11.61
C LYS A 113 10.58 -2.59 11.80
N TYR A 114 9.97 -3.49 11.00
CA TYR A 114 10.22 -4.95 10.97
C TYR A 114 9.67 -5.75 12.15
N PHE A 115 8.99 -5.13 13.10
CA PHE A 115 8.38 -5.82 14.22
C PHE A 115 6.92 -6.15 13.95
N ILE A 116 6.48 -7.30 14.48
CA ILE A 116 5.08 -7.71 14.56
C ILE A 116 4.74 -8.00 16.03
N GLU A 117 3.58 -7.54 16.49
CA GLU A 117 3.05 -7.92 17.78
C GLU A 117 2.04 -9.08 17.63
N LEU A 118 2.31 -10.17 18.34
CA LEU A 118 1.41 -11.33 18.42
C LEU A 118 0.91 -11.51 19.84
N ARG A 119 -0.39 -11.41 20.04
CA ARG A 119 -1.00 -11.58 21.35
C ARG A 119 -0.69 -12.97 21.93
N GLY A 120 -0.22 -12.99 23.18
CA GLY A 120 0.19 -14.19 23.88
C GLY A 120 1.60 -14.70 23.58
N ILE A 121 2.28 -14.16 22.56
CA ILE A 121 3.68 -14.44 22.22
C ILE A 121 4.56 -13.23 22.49
N GLY A 122 4.09 -12.02 22.15
CA GLY A 122 4.82 -10.77 22.27
C GLY A 122 5.32 -10.25 20.92
N ILE A 123 6.39 -9.45 20.96
CA ILE A 123 6.97 -8.80 19.77
C ILE A 123 8.01 -9.72 19.14
N ILE A 124 7.92 -9.91 17.84
CA ILE A 124 8.89 -10.66 17.03
C ILE A 124 9.51 -9.78 15.94
N ASP A 125 10.81 -9.95 15.71
CA ASP A 125 11.55 -9.32 14.62
C ASP A 125 11.45 -10.21 13.37
N VAL A 126 10.62 -9.78 12.42
CA VAL A 126 10.35 -10.50 11.18
C VAL A 126 11.61 -10.63 10.32
N LYS A 127 12.40 -9.57 10.21
CA LYS A 127 13.63 -9.57 9.43
C LYS A 127 14.66 -10.56 9.96
N THR A 128 14.79 -10.65 11.28
CA THR A 128 15.73 -11.58 11.93
C THR A 128 15.26 -13.03 11.83
N LEU A 129 13.93 -13.28 11.94
CA LEU A 129 13.39 -14.64 11.94
C LEU A 129 13.17 -15.23 10.54
N PHE A 130 12.77 -14.41 9.57
CA PHE A 130 12.37 -14.88 8.24
C PHE A 130 13.28 -14.38 7.10
N GLY A 131 14.32 -13.60 7.42
CA GLY A 131 15.26 -13.07 6.43
C GLY A 131 14.89 -11.69 5.87
N VAL A 132 15.85 -11.08 5.18
CA VAL A 132 15.71 -9.72 4.61
C VAL A 132 14.66 -9.67 3.49
N GLU A 133 14.44 -10.76 2.81
CA GLU A 133 13.44 -10.92 1.73
C GLU A 133 12.00 -10.87 2.24
N SER A 134 11.77 -11.10 3.54
CA SER A 134 10.45 -11.08 4.16
C SER A 134 9.95 -9.69 4.54
N VAL A 135 10.76 -8.66 4.34
CA VAL A 135 10.43 -7.27 4.70
C VAL A 135 10.65 -6.32 3.54
N LYS A 136 9.94 -5.19 3.58
CA LYS A 136 10.06 -4.10 2.63
C LYS A 136 9.94 -2.76 3.34
N GLU A 137 10.66 -1.74 2.91
CA GLU A 137 10.67 -0.45 3.60
C GLU A 137 9.45 0.41 3.30
N THR A 138 9.03 0.41 2.06
CA THR A 138 7.90 1.20 1.57
C THR A 138 7.13 0.42 0.52
N GLN A 139 5.83 0.62 0.44
CA GLN A 139 4.97 0.03 -0.58
C GLN A 139 3.87 1.02 -0.97
N GLU A 140 3.56 1.11 -2.26
CA GLU A 140 2.35 1.75 -2.74
C GLU A 140 1.13 1.01 -2.20
N ILE A 141 0.07 1.75 -1.82
CA ILE A 141 -1.16 1.16 -1.31
C ILE A 141 -2.13 1.03 -2.48
N ASP A 142 -2.27 -0.18 -2.99
CA ASP A 142 -3.11 -0.49 -4.15
C ASP A 142 -4.54 -0.82 -3.75
N MET A 143 -4.72 -1.44 -2.58
CA MET A 143 -6.03 -1.83 -2.07
C MET A 143 -6.06 -1.90 -0.55
N VAL A 144 -7.28 -1.79 -0.02
CA VAL A 144 -7.57 -1.92 1.41
C VAL A 144 -8.42 -3.17 1.63
N ILE A 145 -8.07 -3.95 2.64
CA ILE A 145 -8.92 -5.02 3.17
C ILE A 145 -9.33 -4.65 4.58
N LYS A 146 -10.62 -4.36 4.75
CA LYS A 146 -11.21 -4.07 6.03
C LYS A 146 -11.76 -5.36 6.64
N LEU A 147 -11.13 -5.81 7.72
CA LEU A 147 -11.62 -6.93 8.51
C LEU A 147 -12.71 -6.45 9.46
N GLU A 148 -13.82 -7.17 9.54
CA GLU A 148 -14.88 -6.92 10.52
C GLU A 148 -15.43 -8.22 11.06
N ASP A 149 -16.00 -8.18 12.26
CA ASP A 149 -16.67 -9.33 12.82
C ASP A 149 -17.90 -9.72 11.99
N TRP A 150 -18.12 -11.02 11.88
CA TRP A 150 -19.27 -11.52 11.14
C TRP A 150 -20.60 -11.03 11.75
N ASN A 151 -21.38 -10.36 10.92
CA ASN A 151 -22.76 -9.97 11.29
C ASN A 151 -23.76 -10.72 10.42
N LYS A 152 -24.73 -11.42 11.05
CA LYS A 152 -25.78 -12.18 10.37
C LYS A 152 -26.77 -11.28 9.62
N ASP A 153 -26.96 -10.05 10.11
CA ASP A 153 -27.96 -9.11 9.63
C ASP A 153 -27.42 -8.23 8.49
N ARG A 154 -26.13 -8.40 8.12
CA ARG A 154 -25.49 -7.67 7.04
C ARG A 154 -25.33 -8.56 5.82
N GLU A 155 -25.75 -8.04 4.67
CA GLU A 155 -25.44 -8.65 3.39
C GLU A 155 -24.00 -8.27 2.96
N TYR A 156 -23.24 -9.29 2.58
CA TYR A 156 -21.89 -9.13 2.05
C TYR A 156 -21.89 -9.34 0.55
N ASP A 157 -21.21 -8.48 -0.19
CA ASP A 157 -21.07 -8.67 -1.62
C ASP A 157 -20.43 -10.03 -1.94
N ARG A 158 -21.10 -10.79 -2.79
CA ARG A 158 -20.66 -12.13 -3.22
C ARG A 158 -20.13 -12.14 -4.65
N LEU A 159 -20.48 -11.16 -5.43
CA LEU A 159 -20.18 -11.13 -6.86
C LEU A 159 -18.99 -10.24 -7.18
N GLY A 160 -18.70 -9.22 -6.37
CA GLY A 160 -17.62 -8.29 -6.60
C GLY A 160 -17.83 -7.42 -7.85
N LEU A 161 -19.10 -7.14 -8.21
CA LEU A 161 -19.48 -6.31 -9.35
C LEU A 161 -19.32 -4.82 -9.04
N GLU A 162 -19.63 -4.43 -7.80
CA GLU A 162 -19.48 -3.08 -7.31
C GLU A 162 -18.17 -2.95 -6.54
N GLU A 163 -17.46 -1.84 -6.73
CA GLU A 163 -16.24 -1.55 -6.01
C GLU A 163 -16.52 -0.50 -4.92
N GLU A 164 -16.21 -0.85 -3.69
CA GLU A 164 -16.19 0.09 -2.59
C GLU A 164 -14.84 0.81 -2.56
N TYR A 165 -14.84 2.06 -2.11
CA TYR A 165 -13.63 2.87 -1.99
C TYR A 165 -13.54 3.49 -0.60
N ILE A 166 -12.31 3.59 -0.11
CA ILE A 166 -11.97 4.37 1.07
C ILE A 166 -11.04 5.51 0.67
N GLU A 167 -11.17 6.66 1.34
CA GLU A 167 -10.37 7.85 1.01
C GLU A 167 -9.31 8.11 2.07
N TYR A 168 -8.07 8.27 1.61
CA TYR A 168 -6.94 8.73 2.43
C TYR A 168 -6.28 9.93 1.74
N LEU A 169 -6.14 11.04 2.45
CA LEU A 169 -5.48 12.26 1.93
C LEU A 169 -6.04 12.76 0.57
N GLY A 170 -7.34 12.53 0.31
CA GLY A 170 -8.00 12.88 -0.94
C GLY A 170 -7.84 11.87 -2.08
N ASN A 171 -7.14 10.75 -1.85
CA ASN A 171 -7.01 9.65 -2.83
C ASN A 171 -7.98 8.53 -2.48
N LYS A 172 -8.70 8.02 -3.47
CA LYS A 172 -9.61 6.87 -3.35
C LYS A 172 -8.85 5.59 -3.60
N VAL A 173 -8.93 4.65 -2.66
CA VAL A 173 -8.34 3.32 -2.76
C VAL A 173 -9.45 2.27 -2.72
N VAL A 174 -9.38 1.27 -3.59
CA VAL A 174 -10.34 0.15 -3.60
C VAL A 174 -10.35 -0.54 -2.25
N CYS A 175 -11.54 -0.77 -1.69
CA CYS A 175 -11.72 -1.37 -0.38
C CYS A 175 -12.59 -2.62 -0.46
N HIS A 176 -12.15 -3.70 0.15
CA HIS A 176 -12.96 -4.91 0.32
C HIS A 176 -13.23 -5.17 1.80
N THR A 177 -14.49 -5.29 2.16
CA THR A 177 -14.91 -5.63 3.53
C THR A 177 -14.99 -7.14 3.69
N LEU A 178 -14.12 -7.72 4.52
CA LEU A 178 -14.05 -9.15 4.78
C LEU A 178 -14.60 -9.49 6.17
N PRO A 179 -15.71 -10.24 6.26
CA PRO A 179 -16.20 -10.76 7.52
C PRO A 179 -15.31 -11.88 8.04
N VAL A 180 -14.85 -11.76 9.26
CA VAL A 180 -14.02 -12.75 9.96
C VAL A 180 -14.92 -13.77 10.67
N ARG A 181 -14.62 -15.06 10.45
CA ARG A 181 -15.25 -16.19 11.16
C ARG A 181 -14.19 -17.16 11.62
N PRO A 182 -14.39 -17.87 12.75
CA PRO A 182 -13.51 -18.97 13.14
C PRO A 182 -13.34 -20.00 12.00
N GLY A 183 -12.10 -20.43 11.77
CA GLY A 183 -11.77 -21.41 10.73
C GLY A 183 -11.57 -20.83 9.31
N ARG A 184 -11.74 -19.52 9.10
CA ARG A 184 -11.48 -18.87 7.82
C ARG A 184 -10.01 -18.47 7.72
N ASN A 185 -9.31 -18.95 6.68
CA ASN A 185 -7.93 -18.55 6.44
C ASN A 185 -7.87 -17.18 5.75
N LEU A 186 -7.58 -16.13 6.52
CA LEU A 186 -7.54 -14.75 6.04
C LEU A 186 -6.42 -14.54 5.02
N ALA A 187 -5.25 -15.16 5.21
CA ALA A 187 -4.12 -15.00 4.29
C ALA A 187 -4.45 -15.49 2.88
N VAL A 188 -5.12 -16.63 2.74
CA VAL A 188 -5.56 -17.15 1.43
C VAL A 188 -6.52 -16.19 0.75
N ILE A 189 -7.41 -15.58 1.52
CA ILE A 189 -8.39 -14.62 0.96
C ILE A 189 -7.69 -13.34 0.52
N VAL A 190 -6.75 -12.83 1.34
CA VAL A 190 -5.94 -11.64 1.01
C VAL A 190 -5.10 -11.89 -0.25
N GLU A 191 -4.43 -13.04 -0.36
CA GLU A 191 -3.69 -13.43 -1.58
C GLU A 191 -4.61 -13.44 -2.81
N SER A 192 -5.77 -14.09 -2.70
CA SER A 192 -6.74 -14.17 -3.80
C SER A 192 -7.26 -12.79 -4.21
N ALA A 193 -7.53 -11.91 -3.23
CA ALA A 193 -7.97 -10.55 -3.49
C ALA A 193 -6.89 -9.73 -4.21
N ALA A 194 -5.63 -9.83 -3.79
CA ALA A 194 -4.50 -9.15 -4.43
C ALA A 194 -4.29 -9.61 -5.88
N VAL A 195 -4.35 -10.92 -6.14
CA VAL A 195 -4.22 -11.47 -7.50
C VAL A 195 -5.40 -11.03 -8.37
N ASN A 196 -6.62 -11.07 -7.84
CA ASN A 196 -7.83 -10.62 -8.56
C ASN A 196 -7.77 -9.12 -8.87
N HIS A 197 -7.32 -8.29 -7.91
CA HIS A 197 -7.11 -6.87 -8.11
C HIS A 197 -6.13 -6.62 -9.27
N ARG A 198 -4.98 -7.30 -9.28
CA ARG A 198 -4.01 -7.19 -10.36
C ARG A 198 -4.57 -7.62 -11.72
N GLN A 199 -5.40 -8.68 -11.77
CA GLN A 199 -6.08 -9.08 -13.00
C GLN A 199 -7.06 -8.01 -13.50
N LYS A 200 -7.83 -7.39 -12.60
CA LYS A 200 -8.71 -6.27 -12.93
C LYS A 200 -7.93 -5.09 -13.51
N MET A 201 -6.79 -4.74 -12.94
CA MET A 201 -5.90 -3.69 -13.47
C MET A 201 -5.34 -4.03 -14.86
N MET A 202 -5.17 -5.31 -15.19
CA MET A 202 -4.78 -5.79 -16.53
C MET A 202 -5.97 -5.86 -17.51
N GLY A 203 -7.18 -5.44 -17.08
CA GLY A 203 -8.39 -5.38 -17.91
C GLY A 203 -9.30 -6.62 -17.86
N TYR A 204 -8.96 -7.66 -17.08
CA TYR A 204 -9.82 -8.83 -16.91
C TYR A 204 -10.61 -8.77 -15.60
N ASN A 205 -11.95 -8.85 -15.72
CA ASN A 205 -12.84 -8.89 -14.55
C ASN A 205 -13.72 -10.14 -14.60
N ALA A 206 -13.41 -11.10 -13.74
CA ALA A 206 -14.10 -12.41 -13.71
C ALA A 206 -15.61 -12.28 -13.40
N ALA A 207 -16.00 -11.33 -12.53
CA ALA A 207 -17.41 -11.11 -12.21
C ALA A 207 -18.20 -10.59 -13.41
N LYS A 208 -17.64 -9.63 -14.16
CA LYS A 208 -18.26 -9.12 -15.40
C LYS A 208 -18.32 -10.19 -16.47
N GLU A 209 -17.28 -11.02 -16.59
CA GLU A 209 -17.25 -12.12 -17.54
C GLU A 209 -18.32 -13.19 -17.20
N LEU A 210 -18.45 -13.55 -15.92
CA LEU A 210 -19.51 -14.48 -15.48
C LEU A 210 -20.90 -13.91 -15.78
N TYR A 211 -21.12 -12.64 -15.48
CA TYR A 211 -22.39 -11.98 -15.75
C TYR A 211 -22.75 -11.98 -17.25
N ARG A 212 -21.76 -11.69 -18.10
CA ARG A 212 -21.92 -11.76 -19.58
C ARG A 212 -22.34 -13.16 -20.03
N ARG A 213 -21.66 -14.21 -19.52
CA ARG A 213 -21.99 -15.61 -19.88
C ARG A 213 -23.41 -16.02 -19.43
N VAL A 214 -23.82 -15.60 -18.25
CA VAL A 214 -25.17 -15.86 -17.74
C VAL A 214 -26.20 -15.19 -18.62
N GLN A 215 -26.00 -13.92 -19.01
CA GLN A 215 -26.91 -13.22 -19.92
C GLN A 215 -26.99 -13.89 -21.30
N GLU A 216 -25.86 -14.29 -21.88
CA GLU A 216 -25.82 -14.99 -23.17
C GLU A 216 -26.56 -16.34 -23.13
N ASN A 217 -26.44 -17.09 -22.03
CA ASN A 217 -27.16 -18.35 -21.85
C ASN A 217 -28.68 -18.13 -21.70
N LEU A 218 -29.10 -17.10 -20.98
CA LEU A 218 -30.51 -16.76 -20.83
C LEU A 218 -31.13 -16.34 -22.17
N MET A 219 -30.41 -15.60 -23.01
CA MET A 219 -30.89 -15.22 -24.34
C MET A 219 -31.00 -16.42 -25.28
N ARG A 220 -30.10 -17.39 -25.22
CA ARG A 220 -30.15 -18.62 -26.02
C ARG A 220 -31.25 -19.59 -25.58
N GLY A 221 -31.46 -19.72 -24.25
CA GLY A 221 -32.54 -20.60 -23.73
C GLY A 221 -33.97 -20.06 -23.92
N GLY A 222 -34.14 -18.78 -24.26
CA GLY A 222 -35.45 -18.20 -24.63
C GLY A 222 -35.85 -18.43 -26.08
N GLU A 223 -34.92 -18.89 -26.93
CA GLU A 223 -35.22 -19.23 -28.34
C GLU A 223 -35.71 -20.69 -28.51
N ASP A 224 -35.47 -21.57 -27.53
CA ASP A 224 -35.86 -22.99 -27.60
C ASP A 224 -37.26 -23.29 -27.02
N ASP A 225 -37.91 -22.32 -26.36
CA ASP A 225 -39.26 -22.49 -25.76
C ASP A 225 -40.41 -21.99 -26.68
N ASP A 226 -40.15 -21.50 -27.88
CA ASP A 226 -41.13 -20.98 -28.85
C ASP A 226 -41.30 -21.88 -30.13
N GLU A 227 -40.87 -23.18 -30.10
CA GLU A 227 -41.16 -24.15 -31.17
C GLU A 227 -42.20 -25.22 -30.75
#